data_c73fe1d6596b9767d2a104c98d3ce0d8
#
_entry.id   c73fe1d6596b9767d2a104c98d3ce0d8
#
_cell.length_a   1.000
_cell.length_b   1.000
_cell.length_c   1.000
_cell.angle_alpha   90.00
_cell.angle_beta   90.00
_cell.angle_gamma   90.00
#
_symmetry.space_group_name_H-M   'P 1'
#
loop_
_entity.id
_entity.type
_entity.pdbx_description
1 polymer ?
#
loop_
_entity_poly.entity_id
_entity_poly.type
_entity_poly.pdbx_seq_one_letter_code
_entity_poly.pdbx_strand_id
1 'polypeptide(L)'
;MQHYHYIFTGSGLSALMTVYELLLSGKFEDKTILLIDENSKKTNDRTWCFWDEKDIFPSIISKKWDTALFADKNSQRTLQLHPYQYKMVKGLDFYNLVFNLIANHKNIHISNQKYTIYF
;
A
#
# COMPACT_ATOMS: atom_id res chain seq x y z
N MET A 1 -9.58 20.17 -21.95
CA MET A 1 -8.60 19.15 -21.56
C MET A 1 -8.30 19.30 -20.07
N GLN A 2 -8.38 18.21 -19.33
CA GLN A 2 -8.11 18.25 -17.91
C GLN A 2 -6.61 18.02 -17.67
N HIS A 3 -6.01 18.80 -16.78
CA HIS A 3 -4.61 18.70 -16.42
C HIS A 3 -4.45 18.15 -15.01
N TYR A 4 -3.45 17.29 -14.83
CA TYR A 4 -3.05 16.76 -13.55
C TYR A 4 -1.59 17.06 -13.27
N HIS A 5 -1.28 17.35 -12.02
CA HIS A 5 0.10 17.57 -11.60
C HIS A 5 0.87 16.22 -11.54
N TYR A 6 0.17 15.16 -11.14
CA TYR A 6 0.74 13.81 -11.05
C TYR A 6 -0.25 12.79 -11.61
N ILE A 7 0.28 11.83 -12.35
CA ILE A 7 -0.49 10.71 -12.89
C ILE A 7 0.22 9.42 -12.51
N PHE A 8 -0.51 8.53 -11.83
CA PHE A 8 -0.06 7.19 -11.51
C PHE A 8 -0.73 6.20 -12.42
N THR A 9 0.06 5.44 -13.18
CA THR A 9 -0.43 4.36 -14.03
C THR A 9 -0.34 3.06 -13.24
N GLY A 10 -1.49 2.55 -12.83
CA GLY A 10 -1.62 1.46 -11.90
C GLY A 10 -1.91 1.94 -10.48
N SER A 11 -2.66 1.13 -9.74
CA SER A 11 -2.97 1.36 -8.33
C SER A 11 -2.58 0.15 -7.48
N GLY A 12 -1.38 -0.39 -7.73
CA GLY A 12 -0.78 -1.42 -6.91
C GLY A 12 -0.21 -0.86 -5.61
N LEU A 13 0.48 -1.72 -4.86
CA LEU A 13 1.05 -1.36 -3.55
C LEU A 13 1.92 -0.10 -3.63
N SER A 14 2.81 -0.04 -4.60
CA SER A 14 3.77 1.07 -4.73
C SER A 14 3.08 2.41 -4.97
N ALA A 15 2.15 2.46 -5.93
CA ALA A 15 1.40 3.68 -6.23
C ALA A 15 0.53 4.11 -5.06
N LEU A 16 -0.20 3.17 -4.46
CA LEU A 16 -1.08 3.47 -3.33
C LEU A 16 -0.29 3.89 -2.08
N MET A 17 0.86 3.29 -1.80
CA MET A 17 1.74 3.74 -0.73
C MET A 17 2.23 5.17 -0.96
N THR A 18 2.62 5.50 -2.17
CA THR A 18 3.05 6.85 -2.51
C THR A 18 1.93 7.86 -2.30
N VAL A 19 0.74 7.58 -2.82
CA VAL A 19 -0.43 8.45 -2.64
C VAL A 19 -0.78 8.58 -1.15
N TYR A 20 -0.76 7.50 -0.41
CA TYR A 20 -1.00 7.50 1.04
C TYR A 20 -0.06 8.46 1.76
N GLU A 21 1.24 8.38 1.51
CA GLU A 21 2.24 9.27 2.10
C GLU A 21 2.07 10.73 1.65
N LEU A 22 1.75 10.96 0.38
CA LEU A 22 1.46 12.31 -0.12
C LEU A 22 0.28 12.93 0.63
N LEU A 23 -0.77 12.17 0.84
CA LEU A 23 -1.96 12.65 1.55
C LEU A 23 -1.68 12.93 3.03
N LEU A 24 -0.97 12.04 3.70
CA LEU A 24 -0.62 12.22 5.12
C LEU A 24 0.32 13.41 5.34
N SER A 25 1.14 13.75 4.36
CA SER A 25 2.07 14.88 4.48
C SER A 25 1.37 16.23 4.55
N GLY A 26 0.16 16.35 3.99
CA GLY A 26 -0.57 17.62 3.88
C GLY A 26 0.05 18.64 2.92
N LYS A 27 1.11 18.26 2.19
CA LYS A 27 1.87 19.20 1.32
C LYS A 27 1.38 19.24 -0.12
N PHE A 28 0.44 18.38 -0.50
CA PHE A 28 0.01 18.21 -1.88
C PHE A 28 -1.47 18.54 -2.08
N GLU A 29 -2.09 19.26 -1.16
CA GLU A 29 -3.51 19.59 -1.22
C GLU A 29 -3.87 20.51 -2.40
N ASP A 30 -2.91 21.30 -2.88
CA ASP A 30 -3.02 22.15 -4.06
C ASP A 30 -2.68 21.44 -5.38
N LYS A 31 -2.35 20.14 -5.32
CA LYS A 31 -1.95 19.35 -6.49
C LYS A 31 -3.08 18.41 -6.90
N THR A 32 -3.35 18.33 -8.18
CA THR A 32 -4.30 17.36 -8.74
C THR A 32 -3.57 16.07 -9.10
N ILE A 33 -4.14 14.95 -8.67
CA ILE A 33 -3.55 13.62 -8.84
C ILE A 33 -4.56 12.72 -9.53
N LEU A 34 -4.10 11.96 -10.52
CA LEU A 34 -4.89 10.95 -11.21
C LEU A 34 -4.28 9.57 -10.98
N LEU A 35 -5.10 8.64 -10.53
CA LEU A 35 -4.79 7.20 -10.49
C LEU A 35 -5.54 6.51 -11.60
N ILE A 36 -4.84 5.78 -12.46
CA ILE A 36 -5.44 5.02 -13.57
C ILE A 36 -5.14 3.54 -13.37
N ASP A 37 -6.18 2.73 -13.24
CA ASP A 37 -6.05 1.28 -13.18
C ASP A 37 -7.33 0.64 -13.72
N GLU A 38 -7.19 -0.34 -14.59
CA GLU A 38 -8.33 -1.10 -15.10
C GLU A 38 -8.99 -1.97 -14.02
N ASN A 39 -8.26 -2.31 -12.96
CA ASN A 39 -8.75 -3.12 -11.86
C ASN A 39 -9.31 -2.24 -10.72
N SER A 40 -10.53 -2.51 -10.31
CA SER A 40 -11.19 -1.76 -9.25
C SER A 40 -10.71 -2.08 -7.82
N LYS A 41 -9.80 -3.06 -7.65
CA LYS A 41 -9.24 -3.46 -6.34
C LYS A 41 -10.29 -3.84 -5.29
N LYS A 42 -11.32 -4.56 -5.69
CA LYS A 42 -12.42 -4.98 -4.81
C LYS A 42 -12.24 -6.36 -4.19
N THR A 43 -11.15 -7.06 -4.53
CA THR A 43 -10.90 -8.43 -4.06
C THR A 43 -9.62 -8.51 -3.24
N ASN A 44 -9.54 -9.52 -2.38
CA ASN A 44 -8.33 -9.81 -1.63
C ASN A 44 -7.37 -10.66 -2.48
N ASP A 45 -6.77 -10.05 -3.49
CA ASP A 45 -5.92 -10.70 -4.49
C ASP A 45 -4.45 -10.80 -4.07
N ARG A 46 -4.04 -10.13 -3.00
CA ARG A 46 -2.66 -10.02 -2.53
C ARG A 46 -2.58 -10.07 -1.03
N THR A 47 -1.42 -10.53 -0.55
CA THR A 47 -1.00 -10.44 0.84
C THR A 47 0.43 -9.91 0.85
N TRP A 48 0.69 -8.92 1.69
CA TRP A 48 2.03 -8.36 1.84
C TRP A 48 2.54 -8.58 3.24
N CYS A 49 3.83 -8.93 3.31
CA CYS A 49 4.54 -9.05 4.57
C CYS A 49 5.74 -8.10 4.57
N PHE A 50 6.07 -7.58 5.73
CA PHE A 50 7.15 -6.61 5.86
C PHE A 50 7.73 -6.63 7.28
N TRP A 51 8.95 -6.14 7.37
CA TRP A 51 9.65 -5.92 8.64
C TRP A 51 9.39 -4.50 9.13
N ASP A 52 9.04 -4.36 10.40
CA ASP A 52 8.72 -3.05 10.96
C ASP A 52 9.15 -2.99 12.43
N GLU A 53 9.84 -1.92 12.80
CA GLU A 53 10.12 -1.56 14.19
C GLU A 53 9.19 -0.47 14.72
N LYS A 54 8.41 0.13 13.81
CA LYS A 54 7.41 1.16 14.11
C LYS A 54 6.02 0.55 14.00
N ASP A 55 5.02 1.33 14.28
CA ASP A 55 3.65 0.85 14.23
C ASP A 55 2.92 1.44 13.02
N ILE A 56 3.37 1.04 11.81
CA ILE A 56 2.71 1.44 10.58
C ILE A 56 1.49 0.55 10.31
N PHE A 57 0.42 1.16 9.82
CA PHE A 57 -0.85 0.49 9.50
C PHE A 57 -1.46 -0.34 10.64
N PRO A 58 -1.47 0.15 11.90
CA PRO A 58 -1.87 -0.69 13.04
C PRO A 58 -3.30 -1.23 12.90
N SER A 59 -4.19 -0.50 12.23
CA SER A 59 -5.61 -0.89 12.08
C SER A 59 -5.84 -2.04 11.11
N ILE A 60 -4.87 -2.35 10.23
CA ILE A 60 -5.03 -3.37 9.21
C ILE A 60 -4.01 -4.52 9.31
N ILE A 61 -3.21 -4.54 10.35
CA ILE A 61 -2.28 -5.65 10.59
C ILE A 61 -3.08 -6.92 10.88
N SER A 62 -2.93 -7.91 10.00
CA SER A 62 -3.62 -9.19 10.09
C SER A 62 -2.92 -10.16 11.02
N LYS A 63 -1.59 -10.20 10.97
CA LYS A 63 -0.73 -11.00 11.85
C LYS A 63 0.60 -10.31 12.06
N LYS A 64 1.22 -10.61 13.20
CA LYS A 64 2.57 -10.17 13.52
C LYS A 64 3.31 -11.27 14.28
N TRP A 65 4.62 -11.34 14.07
CA TRP A 65 5.49 -12.32 14.69
C TRP A 65 6.70 -11.64 15.32
N ASP A 66 7.01 -12.05 16.54
CA ASP A 66 8.17 -11.58 17.30
C ASP A 66 9.39 -12.52 17.15
N THR A 67 9.15 -13.71 16.65
CA THR A 67 10.17 -14.74 16.47
C THR A 67 10.08 -15.37 15.10
N ALA A 68 11.20 -15.87 14.61
CA ALA A 68 11.26 -16.66 13.40
C ALA A 68 12.07 -17.95 13.63
N LEU A 69 11.66 -19.03 13.00
CA LEU A 69 12.42 -20.27 12.99
C LEU A 69 13.31 -20.28 11.74
N PHE A 70 14.60 -20.39 11.96
CA PHE A 70 15.57 -20.66 10.91
C PHE A 70 16.00 -22.13 10.99
N ALA A 71 15.81 -22.86 9.92
CA ALA A 71 16.07 -24.30 9.91
C ALA A 71 16.65 -24.77 8.58
N ASP A 72 17.57 -25.71 8.66
CA ASP A 72 18.04 -26.50 7.53
C ASP A 72 17.94 -28.01 7.87
N LYS A 73 18.46 -28.85 7.00
CA LYS A 73 18.39 -30.30 7.20
C LYS A 73 19.18 -30.82 8.42
N ASN A 74 20.11 -30.01 8.95
CA ASN A 74 21.04 -30.43 10.01
C ASN A 74 20.80 -29.70 11.34
N SER A 75 20.16 -28.54 11.29
CA SER A 75 20.00 -27.67 12.46
C SER A 75 18.78 -26.81 12.37
N GLN A 76 18.32 -26.31 13.52
CA GLN A 76 17.30 -25.29 13.60
C GLN A 76 17.56 -24.36 14.78
N ARG A 77 17.15 -23.11 14.66
CA ARG A 77 17.22 -22.16 15.75
C ARG A 77 16.09 -21.15 15.66
N THR A 78 15.58 -20.75 16.79
CA THR A 78 14.61 -19.67 16.92
C THR A 78 15.35 -18.34 17.05
N LEU A 79 14.96 -17.38 16.23
CA LEU A 79 15.50 -16.03 16.23
C LEU A 79 14.53 -15.09 16.91
N GLN A 80 15.03 -14.28 17.84
CA GLN A 80 14.28 -13.14 18.36
C GLN A 80 14.41 -11.99 17.39
N LEU A 81 13.29 -11.43 16.95
CA LEU A 81 13.26 -10.40 15.90
C LEU A 81 13.39 -8.97 16.44
N HIS A 82 13.26 -8.78 17.76
CA HIS A 82 13.37 -7.45 18.36
C HIS A 82 14.66 -6.72 17.89
N PRO A 83 14.62 -5.44 17.52
CA PRO A 83 13.51 -4.49 17.64
C PRO A 83 12.42 -4.58 16.55
N TYR A 84 12.54 -5.51 15.62
CA TYR A 84 11.61 -5.68 14.52
C TYR A 84 10.50 -6.68 14.86
N GLN A 85 9.37 -6.51 14.20
CA GLN A 85 8.36 -7.53 14.03
C GLN A 85 8.18 -7.83 12.54
N TYR A 86 7.88 -9.07 12.21
CA TYR A 86 7.44 -9.42 10.87
C TYR A 86 5.92 -9.32 10.84
N LYS A 87 5.37 -8.54 9.93
CA LYS A 87 3.94 -8.21 9.89
C LYS A 87 3.32 -8.58 8.56
N MET A 88 2.03 -8.89 8.60
CA MET A 88 1.24 -9.26 7.43
C MET A 88 0.01 -8.39 7.31
N VAL A 89 -0.26 -7.93 6.09
CA VAL A 89 -1.43 -7.15 5.71
C VAL A 89 -2.12 -7.84 4.54
N LYS A 90 -3.44 -7.98 4.61
CA LYS A 90 -4.24 -8.43 3.47
C LYS A 90 -4.40 -7.29 2.47
N GLY A 91 -4.30 -7.60 1.18
CA GLY A 91 -4.39 -6.61 0.11
C GLY A 91 -5.67 -5.80 0.15
N LEU A 92 -6.80 -6.47 0.34
CA LEU A 92 -8.10 -5.79 0.39
C LEU A 92 -8.19 -4.78 1.53
N ASP A 93 -7.67 -5.12 2.71
CA ASP A 93 -7.67 -4.21 3.85
C ASP A 93 -6.82 -2.97 3.56
N PHE A 94 -5.68 -3.15 2.91
CA PHE A 94 -4.83 -2.04 2.47
C PHE A 94 -5.51 -1.17 1.41
N TYR A 95 -6.13 -1.80 0.39
CA TYR A 95 -6.87 -1.05 -0.64
C TYR A 95 -7.96 -0.19 -0.01
N ASN A 96 -8.76 -0.78 0.87
CA ASN A 96 -9.84 -0.06 1.56
C ASN A 96 -9.32 1.10 2.40
N LEU A 97 -8.22 0.90 3.12
CA LEU A 97 -7.59 1.96 3.92
C LEU A 97 -7.22 3.16 3.03
N VAL A 98 -6.51 2.90 1.93
CA VAL A 98 -6.03 3.98 1.05
C VAL A 98 -7.17 4.62 0.28
N PHE A 99 -8.09 3.84 -0.29
CA PHE A 99 -9.21 4.39 -1.04
C PHE A 99 -10.19 5.17 -0.15
N ASN A 100 -10.39 4.76 1.10
CA ASN A 100 -11.18 5.55 2.05
C ASN A 100 -10.51 6.90 2.36
N LEU A 101 -9.19 6.91 2.48
CA LEU A 101 -8.45 8.16 2.64
C LEU A 101 -8.57 9.05 1.40
N ILE A 102 -8.42 8.47 0.21
CA ILE A 102 -8.56 9.18 -1.06
C ILE A 102 -9.96 9.81 -1.20
N ALA A 103 -11.00 9.11 -0.76
CA ALA A 103 -12.38 9.59 -0.87
C ALA A 103 -12.62 10.89 -0.10
N ASN A 104 -11.80 11.22 0.89
CA ASN A 104 -11.86 12.47 1.65
C ASN A 104 -11.06 13.61 1.02
N HIS A 105 -10.43 13.39 -0.14
CA HIS A 105 -9.57 14.36 -0.82
C HIS A 105 -10.09 14.63 -2.23
N LYS A 106 -10.59 15.84 -2.47
CA LYS A 106 -11.19 16.25 -3.76
C LYS A 106 -10.17 16.38 -4.89
N ASN A 107 -8.90 16.52 -4.56
CA ASN A 107 -7.81 16.70 -5.53
C ASN A 107 -7.29 15.39 -6.13
N ILE A 108 -7.83 14.24 -5.72
CA ILE A 108 -7.43 12.93 -6.25
C ILE A 108 -8.60 12.34 -7.05
N HIS A 109 -8.30 11.97 -8.28
CA HIS A 109 -9.25 11.35 -9.20
C HIS A 109 -8.81 9.92 -9.50
N ILE A 110 -9.77 9.02 -9.57
CA ILE A 110 -9.53 7.61 -9.91
C ILE A 110 -10.24 7.32 -11.23
N SER A 111 -9.52 6.71 -12.15
CA SER A 111 -10.06 6.20 -13.42
C SER A 111 -9.82 4.71 -13.52
N ASN A 112 -10.90 3.94 -13.64
CA ASN A 112 -10.84 2.49 -13.84
C ASN A 112 -10.96 2.14 -15.34
N GLN A 113 -10.25 2.90 -16.16
CA GLN A 113 -10.20 2.68 -17.61
C GLN A 113 -8.86 2.07 -18.02
N LYS A 114 -8.91 1.28 -19.09
CA LYS A 114 -7.70 0.80 -19.72
C LYS A 114 -6.99 1.98 -20.38
N TYR A 115 -5.68 2.04 -20.23
CA TYR A 115 -4.85 3.09 -20.81
C TYR A 115 -3.82 2.48 -21.78
N THR A 116 -3.39 3.30 -22.74
CA THR A 116 -2.30 2.98 -23.63
C THR A 116 -1.29 4.12 -23.59
N ILE A 117 -0.01 3.77 -23.44
CA ILE A 117 1.08 4.74 -23.46
C ILE A 117 1.65 4.78 -24.86
N TYR A 118 1.76 5.98 -25.42
CA TYR A 118 2.42 6.22 -26.69
C TYR A 118 3.76 6.93 -26.44
N PHE A 119 4.78 6.44 -27.05
CA PHE A 119 6.13 7.02 -26.99
C PHE A 119 6.47 7.74 -28.29
#